data_f8bb9888a7222768a2f4c1dee86ad35f
#
_entry.id   f8bb9888a7222768a2f4c1dee86ad35f
#
_cell.length_a   1.000
_cell.length_b   1.000
_cell.length_c   1.000
_cell.angle_alpha   90.00
_cell.angle_beta   90.00
_cell.angle_gamma   90.00
#
_symmetry.space_group_name_H-M   'P 1'
#
loop_
_entity.id
_entity.type
_entity.pdbx_description
1 polymer ?
#
loop_
_entity_poly.entity_id
_entity_poly.type
_entity_poly.pdbx_seq_one_letter_code
_entity_poly.pdbx_strand_id
1 'polypeptide(L)'
;MVGSSSKLGAKYAVLVAKHCSGFSLWPTAAHEYSIKNSPWKDGKGDIVKDFIASCKKYGIKPGIYASTTANGYLYVDNPGKVQEGGPVTQEEYNKIVTQQLTELWSNYGDLFEIWFDGGVLSKDQGGADVLSLVQKLQPNAVAFQGPYGHPNLVRWVGNEEGVAPYPCWVTADSTTNADGTTVINGLNGNPEALYWCPGESDFTLRWNRSFQGGWFWGEGQDSMMFTVDKLMTKYETSVGRNTNMLLGIVIDKRGLVPEADMKRIEEFGNAIKRSYSSPVADISGSGNTYEIRLEKPLVIDRIILQEDISKGERVLSYKVRGELDGKWVDLCSGTNIGHKRIERFNAQKLSKLKLEILDSKAEPY
;
A
#
# COMPACT_ATOMS: atom_id res chain seq x y z
N MET A 1 7.43 -5.31 15.78
CA MET A 1 6.77 -4.88 14.54
C MET A 1 6.98 -5.89 13.42
N VAL A 2 8.18 -6.07 12.85
CA VAL A 2 8.40 -6.97 11.69
C VAL A 2 7.95 -8.42 11.93
N GLY A 3 8.19 -8.99 13.12
CA GLY A 3 7.68 -10.33 13.48
C GLY A 3 6.16 -10.42 13.48
N SER A 4 5.44 -9.35 13.82
CA SER A 4 3.98 -9.30 13.72
C SER A 4 3.52 -9.24 12.26
N SER A 5 4.20 -8.48 11.42
CA SER A 5 3.94 -8.44 9.98
C SER A 5 4.11 -9.81 9.31
N SER A 6 5.11 -10.60 9.74
CA SER A 6 5.30 -11.98 9.27
C SER A 6 4.11 -12.89 9.63
N LYS A 7 3.51 -12.73 10.81
CA LYS A 7 2.31 -13.49 11.21
C LYS A 7 1.07 -13.13 10.38
N LEU A 8 0.96 -11.90 9.90
CA LEU A 8 -0.06 -11.48 8.93
C LEU A 8 0.11 -12.16 7.57
N GLY A 9 1.33 -12.56 7.22
CA GLY A 9 1.70 -13.01 5.88
C GLY A 9 2.14 -11.86 4.97
N ALA A 10 2.49 -10.70 5.55
CA ALA A 10 2.98 -9.54 4.82
C ALA A 10 4.23 -9.87 4.01
N LYS A 11 4.38 -9.27 2.84
CA LYS A 11 5.52 -9.44 1.94
C LYS A 11 6.56 -8.33 2.10
N TYR A 12 6.14 -7.19 2.58
CA TYR A 12 6.99 -6.03 2.87
C TYR A 12 6.49 -5.32 4.14
N ALA A 13 7.33 -4.46 4.69
CA ALA A 13 6.99 -3.58 5.79
C ALA A 13 7.66 -2.23 5.57
N VAL A 14 6.96 -1.14 5.90
CA VAL A 14 7.46 0.24 5.77
C VAL A 14 7.67 0.81 7.18
N LEU A 15 8.88 1.29 7.45
CA LEU A 15 9.18 2.01 8.68
C LEU A 15 8.97 3.51 8.48
N VAL A 16 8.19 4.13 9.34
CA VAL A 16 8.12 5.60 9.43
C VAL A 16 9.42 6.09 10.09
N ALA A 17 10.44 6.37 9.27
CA ALA A 17 11.74 6.83 9.75
C ALA A 17 11.74 8.32 10.17
N LYS A 18 10.93 9.14 9.50
CA LYS A 18 10.68 10.53 9.85
C LYS A 18 9.28 10.96 9.44
N HIS A 19 8.42 11.26 10.40
CA HIS A 19 7.09 11.82 10.19
C HIS A 19 7.11 13.37 10.14
N CYS A 20 5.96 13.98 10.00
CA CYS A 20 5.77 15.46 9.91
C CYS A 20 6.30 16.24 11.12
N SER A 21 6.57 15.63 12.28
CA SER A 21 7.27 16.29 13.39
C SER A 21 8.71 16.67 13.07
N GLY A 22 9.34 15.97 12.11
CA GLY A 22 10.74 16.16 11.73
C GLY A 22 11.74 15.33 12.53
N PHE A 23 11.32 14.59 13.57
CA PHE A 23 12.22 13.75 14.35
C PHE A 23 12.71 12.56 13.52
N SER A 24 14.03 12.38 13.44
CA SER A 24 14.66 11.31 12.64
C SER A 24 15.01 10.11 13.52
N LEU A 25 14.55 8.92 13.14
CA LEU A 25 14.78 7.66 13.86
C LEU A 25 16.16 7.02 13.56
N TRP A 26 17.03 7.73 12.85
CA TRP A 26 18.42 7.36 12.58
C TRP A 26 19.34 8.53 12.93
N PRO A 27 20.64 8.31 13.15
CA PRO A 27 21.58 9.37 13.55
C PRO A 27 21.96 10.27 12.36
N THR A 28 20.97 11.00 11.81
CA THR A 28 21.19 11.88 10.65
C THR A 28 22.26 12.93 10.93
N ALA A 29 23.06 13.25 9.93
CA ALA A 29 23.98 14.38 9.97
C ALA A 29 23.33 15.71 9.57
N ALA A 30 22.08 15.69 9.07
CA ALA A 30 21.41 16.86 8.54
C ALA A 30 20.98 17.89 9.61
N HIS A 31 20.63 17.42 10.81
CA HIS A 31 20.24 18.26 11.95
C HIS A 31 20.27 17.50 13.28
N GLU A 32 20.08 18.24 14.40
CA GLU A 32 20.19 17.68 15.75
C GLU A 32 18.90 16.99 16.26
N TYR A 33 17.74 17.23 15.64
CA TYR A 33 16.45 16.65 16.07
C TYR A 33 16.32 15.20 15.60
N SER A 34 17.09 14.32 16.24
CA SER A 34 17.15 12.90 15.86
C SER A 34 17.50 12.03 17.07
N ILE A 35 17.46 10.73 16.85
CA ILE A 35 17.73 9.70 17.86
C ILE A 35 19.14 9.80 18.47
N LYS A 36 20.11 10.39 17.77
CA LYS A 36 21.47 10.59 18.29
C LYS A 36 21.50 11.49 19.53
N ASN A 37 20.51 12.36 19.69
CA ASN A 37 20.36 13.25 20.84
C ASN A 37 19.35 12.74 21.88
N SER A 38 18.86 11.50 21.73
CA SER A 38 18.03 10.84 22.72
C SER A 38 18.92 10.06 23.72
N PRO A 39 18.45 9.80 24.95
CA PRO A 39 19.19 8.98 25.91
C PRO A 39 19.22 7.49 25.54
N TRP A 40 18.46 7.07 24.51
CA TRP A 40 18.40 5.67 24.10
C TRP A 40 19.74 5.20 23.52
N LYS A 41 20.28 4.11 24.08
CA LYS A 41 21.62 3.56 23.74
C LYS A 41 22.73 4.62 23.79
N ASP A 42 22.63 5.59 24.72
CA ASP A 42 23.60 6.71 24.87
C ASP A 42 23.81 7.49 23.53
N GLY A 43 22.74 7.73 22.78
CA GLY A 43 22.80 8.40 21.48
C GLY A 43 23.36 7.57 20.31
N LYS A 44 23.71 6.29 20.55
CA LYS A 44 24.27 5.39 19.54
C LYS A 44 23.23 4.49 18.86
N GLY A 45 21.95 4.75 19.12
CA GLY A 45 20.84 3.99 18.55
C GLY A 45 20.60 4.33 17.08
N ASP A 46 20.13 3.33 16.32
CA ASP A 46 19.70 3.47 14.94
C ASP A 46 18.53 2.51 14.70
N ILE A 47 17.31 3.07 14.76
CA ILE A 47 16.08 2.26 14.61
C ILE A 47 15.92 1.78 13.16
N VAL A 48 16.36 2.57 12.17
CA VAL A 48 16.31 2.18 10.76
C VAL A 48 17.18 0.94 10.53
N LYS A 49 18.39 0.92 11.05
CA LYS A 49 19.29 -0.23 10.98
C LYS A 49 18.71 -1.47 11.65
N ASP A 50 18.14 -1.32 12.86
CA ASP A 50 17.52 -2.42 13.58
C ASP A 50 16.28 -2.97 12.84
N PHE A 51 15.51 -2.10 12.17
CA PHE A 51 14.38 -2.48 11.33
C PHE A 51 14.83 -3.28 10.09
N ILE A 52 15.82 -2.79 9.36
CA ILE A 52 16.38 -3.50 8.18
C ILE A 52 16.90 -4.89 8.55
N ALA A 53 17.65 -4.98 9.66
CA ALA A 53 18.13 -6.27 10.17
C ALA A 53 16.97 -7.22 10.53
N SER A 54 15.88 -6.68 11.08
CA SER A 54 14.67 -7.44 11.38
C SER A 54 13.96 -7.91 10.10
N CYS A 55 13.84 -7.06 9.09
CA CYS A 55 13.26 -7.44 7.80
C CYS A 55 14.04 -8.61 7.18
N LYS A 56 15.36 -8.53 7.16
CA LYS A 56 16.21 -9.63 6.69
C LYS A 56 16.00 -10.92 7.48
N LYS A 57 15.92 -10.84 8.82
CA LYS A 57 15.66 -11.99 9.71
C LYS A 57 14.35 -12.70 9.41
N TYR A 58 13.28 -11.96 9.09
CA TYR A 58 11.94 -12.51 8.86
C TYR A 58 11.59 -12.70 7.38
N GLY A 59 12.53 -12.45 6.45
CA GLY A 59 12.28 -12.59 5.00
C GLY A 59 11.23 -11.61 4.45
N ILE A 60 11.12 -10.43 5.07
CA ILE A 60 10.19 -9.35 4.67
C ILE A 60 11.00 -8.28 3.95
N LYS A 61 10.48 -7.77 2.83
CA LYS A 61 11.12 -6.69 2.07
C LYS A 61 11.00 -5.38 2.84
N PRO A 62 12.09 -4.60 3.00
CA PRO A 62 12.05 -3.34 3.74
C PRO A 62 11.57 -2.19 2.87
N GLY A 63 10.76 -1.31 3.44
CA GLY A 63 10.44 0.01 2.90
C GLY A 63 10.71 1.09 3.95
N ILE A 64 10.89 2.33 3.49
CA ILE A 64 11.12 3.48 4.36
C ILE A 64 10.20 4.64 3.98
N TYR A 65 9.49 5.15 4.97
CA TYR A 65 8.74 6.40 4.89
C TYR A 65 9.60 7.54 5.45
N ALA A 66 9.71 8.62 4.70
CA ALA A 66 10.33 9.86 5.15
C ALA A 66 9.58 11.06 4.54
N SER A 67 8.76 11.77 5.35
CA SER A 67 8.03 12.95 4.87
C SER A 67 8.99 14.04 4.39
N THR A 68 8.73 14.56 3.18
CA THR A 68 9.44 15.73 2.63
C THR A 68 8.54 16.96 2.53
N THR A 69 7.22 16.77 2.68
CA THR A 69 6.21 17.80 2.50
C THR A 69 5.89 18.59 3.78
N ALA A 70 6.18 18.00 4.95
CA ALA A 70 5.97 18.65 6.22
C ALA A 70 7.10 18.35 7.21
N ASN A 71 7.48 19.35 8.01
CA ASN A 71 8.49 19.24 9.06
C ASN A 71 8.25 20.30 10.13
N GLY A 72 7.57 19.92 11.23
CA GLY A 72 7.25 20.84 12.31
C GLY A 72 8.47 21.45 13.01
N TYR A 73 9.60 20.71 13.07
CA TYR A 73 10.84 21.21 13.65
C TYR A 73 11.46 22.35 12.83
N LEU A 74 11.28 22.35 11.52
CA LEU A 74 11.84 23.33 10.58
C LEU A 74 10.78 24.30 10.02
N TYR A 75 9.56 24.28 10.55
CA TYR A 75 8.44 25.13 10.11
C TYR A 75 8.14 24.94 8.61
N VAL A 76 8.05 23.71 8.18
CA VAL A 76 7.72 23.36 6.79
C VAL A 76 6.33 22.76 6.72
N ASP A 77 5.49 23.30 5.84
CA ASP A 77 4.15 22.81 5.56
C ASP A 77 4.03 22.20 4.17
N ASN A 78 3.01 21.36 4.01
CA ASN A 78 2.63 20.79 2.72
C ASN A 78 2.41 21.93 1.67
N PRO A 79 3.02 21.84 0.48
CA PRO A 79 3.71 20.67 -0.13
C PRO A 79 5.24 20.61 0.09
N GLY A 80 5.79 21.14 1.14
CA GLY A 80 7.25 21.19 1.42
C GLY A 80 7.80 22.61 1.34
N LYS A 81 6.98 23.60 1.63
CA LYS A 81 7.34 25.02 1.66
C LYS A 81 7.72 25.44 3.07
N VAL A 82 8.89 26.07 3.21
CA VAL A 82 9.31 26.70 4.45
C VAL A 82 8.43 27.93 4.68
N GLN A 83 7.86 28.02 5.88
CA GLN A 83 7.03 29.17 6.29
C GLN A 83 7.84 30.39 6.62
N GLU A 84 7.22 31.56 6.52
CA GLU A 84 7.80 32.81 6.96
C GLU A 84 8.17 32.75 8.47
N GLY A 85 9.37 33.19 8.80
CA GLY A 85 9.89 33.10 10.18
C GLY A 85 10.41 31.73 10.59
N GLY A 86 10.46 30.77 9.68
CA GLY A 86 11.08 29.46 9.92
C GLY A 86 12.58 29.59 10.21
N PRO A 87 13.19 28.58 10.89
CA PRO A 87 14.59 28.60 11.30
C PRO A 87 15.56 28.37 10.15
N VAL A 88 15.07 28.02 8.95
CA VAL A 88 15.87 27.73 7.76
C VAL A 88 15.21 28.37 6.52
N THR A 89 16.03 28.63 5.49
CA THR A 89 15.54 29.00 4.15
C THR A 89 15.06 27.77 3.38
N GLN A 90 14.33 27.96 2.29
CA GLN A 90 13.92 26.85 1.39
C GLN A 90 15.15 26.10 0.82
N GLU A 91 16.21 26.81 0.48
CA GLU A 91 17.44 26.20 -0.03
C GLU A 91 18.12 25.32 1.04
N GLU A 92 18.19 25.77 2.28
CA GLU A 92 18.73 24.98 3.39
C GLU A 92 17.87 23.76 3.67
N TYR A 93 16.53 23.91 3.64
CA TYR A 93 15.62 22.77 3.75
C TYR A 93 15.84 21.73 2.63
N ASN A 94 15.99 22.18 1.40
CA ASN A 94 16.28 21.29 0.26
C ASN A 94 17.60 20.52 0.44
N LYS A 95 18.64 21.15 1.02
CA LYS A 95 19.90 20.48 1.38
C LYS A 95 19.67 19.44 2.47
N ILE A 96 18.87 19.74 3.49
CA ILE A 96 18.51 18.81 4.56
C ILE A 96 17.75 17.61 3.99
N VAL A 97 16.75 17.82 3.13
CA VAL A 97 16.01 16.75 2.44
C VAL A 97 16.96 15.87 1.65
N THR A 98 17.82 16.47 0.80
CA THR A 98 18.79 15.74 -0.01
C THR A 98 19.73 14.90 0.84
N GLN A 99 20.25 15.46 1.93
CA GLN A 99 21.14 14.76 2.87
C GLN A 99 20.42 13.58 3.53
N GLN A 100 19.24 13.80 4.08
CA GLN A 100 18.46 12.77 4.76
C GLN A 100 18.07 11.61 3.84
N LEU A 101 17.58 11.92 2.64
CA LEU A 101 17.23 10.89 1.66
C LEU A 101 18.48 10.15 1.16
N THR A 102 19.59 10.84 0.98
CA THR A 102 20.87 10.18 0.63
C THR A 102 21.30 9.20 1.71
N GLU A 103 21.23 9.58 2.98
CA GLU A 103 21.55 8.70 4.11
C GLU A 103 20.64 7.45 4.12
N LEU A 104 19.32 7.64 4.02
CA LEU A 104 18.33 6.56 4.06
C LEU A 104 18.46 5.61 2.87
N TRP A 105 18.81 6.10 1.70
CA TRP A 105 18.85 5.32 0.46
C TRP A 105 20.23 4.72 0.14
N SER A 106 21.30 5.15 0.85
CA SER A 106 22.65 4.63 0.62
C SER A 106 23.16 3.73 1.76
N ASN A 107 22.71 3.94 3.01
CA ASN A 107 23.34 3.30 4.16
C ASN A 107 22.68 1.99 4.61
N TYR A 108 21.49 1.66 4.07
CA TYR A 108 20.67 0.56 4.58
C TYR A 108 20.38 -0.53 3.54
N GLY A 109 21.00 -0.45 2.36
CA GLY A 109 20.82 -1.41 1.27
C GLY A 109 19.57 -1.15 0.43
N ASP A 110 19.18 -2.14 -0.37
CA ASP A 110 18.07 -2.03 -1.32
C ASP A 110 16.73 -1.97 -0.59
N LEU A 111 15.90 -1.02 -0.97
CA LEU A 111 14.55 -0.84 -0.47
C LEU A 111 13.54 -1.40 -1.49
N PHE A 112 12.49 -2.02 -0.98
CA PHE A 112 11.36 -2.41 -1.81
C PHE A 112 10.45 -1.23 -2.10
N GLU A 113 10.18 -0.40 -1.09
CA GLU A 113 9.29 0.73 -1.19
C GLU A 113 9.85 1.97 -0.49
N ILE A 114 9.67 3.10 -1.15
CA ILE A 114 9.90 4.44 -0.59
C ILE A 114 8.53 5.11 -0.49
N TRP A 115 8.19 5.61 0.70
CA TRP A 115 6.87 6.12 0.99
C TRP A 115 6.93 7.63 1.31
N PHE A 116 6.26 8.42 0.49
CA PHE A 116 6.13 9.86 0.68
C PHE A 116 4.71 10.21 1.09
N ASP A 117 4.59 10.97 2.19
CA ASP A 117 3.31 11.45 2.67
C ASP A 117 2.99 12.81 2.03
N GLY A 118 1.90 12.86 1.26
CA GLY A 118 1.51 14.06 0.53
C GLY A 118 2.39 14.39 -0.68
N GLY A 119 3.21 13.45 -1.13
CA GLY A 119 4.01 13.60 -2.35
C GLY A 119 5.37 14.26 -2.13
N VAL A 120 5.87 14.90 -3.16
CA VAL A 120 7.18 15.56 -3.21
C VAL A 120 7.07 16.89 -3.94
N LEU A 121 7.55 17.97 -3.32
CA LEU A 121 7.69 19.25 -4.02
C LEU A 121 8.75 19.10 -5.11
N SER A 122 8.37 19.32 -6.37
CA SER A 122 9.30 19.16 -7.49
C SER A 122 10.39 20.23 -7.51
N LYS A 123 11.51 19.92 -8.15
CA LYS A 123 12.62 20.86 -8.34
C LYS A 123 12.17 22.15 -9.05
N ASP A 124 11.31 22.03 -10.05
CA ASP A 124 10.81 23.16 -10.83
C ASP A 124 9.91 24.10 -10.00
N GLN A 125 9.43 23.61 -8.86
CA GLN A 125 8.64 24.38 -7.89
C GLN A 125 9.44 24.85 -6.68
N GLY A 126 10.77 24.68 -6.75
CA GLY A 126 11.71 25.09 -5.70
C GLY A 126 11.97 24.01 -4.65
N GLY A 127 11.58 22.76 -4.88
CA GLY A 127 11.93 21.62 -4.03
C GLY A 127 13.32 21.05 -4.30
N ALA A 128 13.72 20.04 -3.53
CA ALA A 128 14.93 19.25 -3.77
C ALA A 128 14.77 18.37 -5.03
N ASP A 129 15.89 18.01 -5.68
CA ASP A 129 15.90 17.12 -6.84
C ASP A 129 15.77 15.64 -6.42
N VAL A 130 14.61 15.30 -5.87
CA VAL A 130 14.31 13.97 -5.35
C VAL A 130 14.22 12.93 -6.47
N LEU A 131 13.73 13.33 -7.67
CA LEU A 131 13.63 12.42 -8.82
C LEU A 131 15.01 11.88 -9.23
N SER A 132 15.98 12.75 -9.47
CA SER A 132 17.35 12.33 -9.82
C SER A 132 17.98 11.50 -8.71
N LEU A 133 17.68 11.82 -7.45
CA LEU A 133 18.25 11.13 -6.30
C LEU A 133 17.71 9.68 -6.19
N VAL A 134 16.38 9.47 -6.31
CA VAL A 134 15.79 8.13 -6.23
C VAL A 134 16.22 7.25 -7.40
N GLN A 135 16.25 7.82 -8.62
CA GLN A 135 16.72 7.10 -9.81
C GLN A 135 18.18 6.64 -9.69
N LYS A 136 19.02 7.43 -9.01
CA LYS A 136 20.43 7.10 -8.79
C LYS A 136 20.65 6.06 -7.67
N LEU A 137 19.94 6.21 -6.55
CA LEU A 137 20.24 5.46 -5.33
C LEU A 137 19.34 4.24 -5.13
N GLN A 138 18.09 4.28 -5.60
CA GLN A 138 17.10 3.22 -5.42
C GLN A 138 16.25 3.04 -6.70
N PRO A 139 16.86 2.76 -7.87
CA PRO A 139 16.16 2.72 -9.16
C PRO A 139 15.09 1.63 -9.26
N ASN A 140 15.19 0.59 -8.43
CA ASN A 140 14.28 -0.56 -8.43
C ASN A 140 13.17 -0.46 -7.36
N ALA A 141 13.22 0.52 -6.48
CA ALA A 141 12.19 0.71 -5.47
C ALA A 141 10.90 1.19 -6.11
N VAL A 142 9.75 0.74 -5.59
CA VAL A 142 8.49 1.40 -5.87
C VAL A 142 8.38 2.66 -4.99
N ALA A 143 7.71 3.70 -5.48
CA ALA A 143 7.61 4.97 -4.78
C ALA A 143 6.13 5.37 -4.63
N PHE A 144 5.62 5.22 -3.40
CA PHE A 144 4.27 5.68 -3.04
C PHE A 144 4.24 7.21 -3.00
N GLN A 145 3.35 7.80 -3.80
CA GLN A 145 3.28 9.25 -4.03
C GLN A 145 4.66 9.88 -4.36
N GLY A 146 5.50 9.13 -5.05
CA GLY A 146 6.84 9.54 -5.42
C GLY A 146 6.87 10.69 -6.44
N PRO A 147 8.08 11.20 -6.75
CA PRO A 147 8.24 12.31 -7.69
C PRO A 147 7.77 11.89 -9.09
N TYR A 148 7.00 12.78 -9.74
CA TYR A 148 6.56 12.59 -11.10
C TYR A 148 7.74 12.32 -12.04
N GLY A 149 7.58 11.34 -12.93
CA GLY A 149 8.66 10.88 -13.83
C GLY A 149 9.45 9.67 -13.30
N HIS A 150 9.22 9.23 -12.07
CA HIS A 150 9.75 7.94 -11.62
C HIS A 150 8.96 6.78 -12.25
N PRO A 151 9.62 5.72 -12.78
CA PRO A 151 8.92 4.66 -13.53
C PRO A 151 8.07 3.72 -12.67
N ASN A 152 8.37 3.62 -11.37
CA ASN A 152 7.75 2.66 -10.45
C ASN A 152 6.86 3.38 -9.40
N LEU A 153 5.96 4.23 -9.86
CA LEU A 153 5.05 4.95 -8.97
C LEU A 153 3.91 4.07 -8.46
N VAL A 154 3.51 4.32 -7.23
CA VAL A 154 2.32 3.78 -6.59
C VAL A 154 1.47 4.97 -6.12
N ARG A 155 0.17 4.96 -6.43
CA ARG A 155 -0.74 6.02 -6.04
C ARG A 155 -1.56 5.66 -4.80
N TRP A 156 -1.94 6.67 -4.04
CA TRP A 156 -2.89 6.53 -2.96
C TRP A 156 -4.32 6.36 -3.51
N VAL A 157 -5.14 5.52 -2.88
CA VAL A 157 -6.55 5.32 -3.27
C VAL A 157 -7.50 6.38 -2.72
N GLY A 158 -7.00 7.42 -2.03
CA GLY A 158 -7.75 8.60 -1.62
C GLY A 158 -8.49 8.48 -0.30
N ASN A 159 -8.27 7.43 0.47
CA ASN A 159 -8.84 7.28 1.81
C ASN A 159 -7.97 6.34 2.67
N GLU A 160 -8.06 6.50 3.99
CA GLU A 160 -7.38 5.66 4.99
C GLU A 160 -8.32 4.58 5.56
N GLU A 161 -9.24 4.07 4.75
CA GLU A 161 -10.22 3.10 5.19
C GLU A 161 -10.00 1.70 4.63
N GLY A 162 -8.99 1.49 3.81
CA GLY A 162 -8.73 0.22 3.13
C GLY A 162 -9.84 -0.14 2.13
N VAL A 163 -10.44 0.87 1.49
CA VAL A 163 -11.49 0.71 0.50
C VAL A 163 -11.05 1.31 -0.82
N ALA A 164 -10.58 0.47 -1.72
CA ALA A 164 -10.30 0.89 -3.09
C ALA A 164 -11.61 1.23 -3.81
N PRO A 165 -11.61 2.24 -4.70
CA PRO A 165 -12.74 2.50 -5.58
C PRO A 165 -13.00 1.29 -6.48
N TYR A 166 -14.16 1.28 -7.15
CA TYR A 166 -14.46 0.27 -8.16
C TYR A 166 -15.14 0.92 -9.36
N PRO A 167 -14.64 0.69 -10.57
CA PRO A 167 -13.41 -0.05 -10.92
C PRO A 167 -12.14 0.59 -10.35
N CYS A 168 -11.04 -0.17 -10.28
CA CYS A 168 -9.73 0.32 -9.89
C CYS A 168 -8.68 -0.19 -10.87
N TRP A 169 -8.36 0.62 -11.86
CA TRP A 169 -7.37 0.31 -12.91
C TRP A 169 -5.96 0.60 -12.41
N VAL A 170 -4.95 -0.13 -12.86
CA VAL A 170 -3.55 0.17 -12.54
C VAL A 170 -3.00 1.34 -13.35
N THR A 171 -3.53 1.59 -14.55
CA THR A 171 -3.14 2.75 -15.33
C THR A 171 -3.89 3.99 -14.85
N ALA A 172 -3.21 5.14 -14.86
CA ALA A 172 -3.75 6.41 -14.41
C ALA A 172 -3.19 7.59 -15.20
N ASP A 173 -3.88 8.73 -15.16
CA ASP A 173 -3.45 9.97 -15.77
C ASP A 173 -2.62 10.81 -14.79
N SER A 174 -1.84 11.74 -15.32
CA SER A 174 -1.24 12.81 -14.51
C SER A 174 -2.18 14.01 -14.42
N THR A 175 -2.15 14.68 -13.29
CA THR A 175 -2.87 15.93 -13.04
C THR A 175 -1.91 16.97 -12.51
N THR A 176 -1.96 18.19 -13.05
CA THR A 176 -1.23 19.33 -12.49
C THR A 176 -2.16 20.12 -11.59
N ASN A 177 -1.83 20.23 -10.32
CA ASN A 177 -2.56 20.96 -9.31
C ASN A 177 -2.42 22.47 -9.49
N ALA A 178 -3.23 23.26 -8.77
CA ALA A 178 -3.20 24.73 -8.84
C ALA A 178 -1.86 25.33 -8.35
N ASP A 179 -1.13 24.63 -7.49
CA ASP A 179 0.21 24.99 -7.01
C ASP A 179 1.32 24.61 -8.02
N GLY A 180 0.94 24.01 -9.17
CA GLY A 180 1.84 23.57 -10.24
C GLY A 180 2.40 22.15 -10.01
N THR A 181 2.16 21.47 -8.88
CA THR A 181 2.61 20.11 -8.66
C THR A 181 1.94 19.15 -9.64
N THR A 182 2.72 18.30 -10.30
CA THR A 182 2.19 17.21 -11.14
C THR A 182 2.26 15.90 -10.40
N VAL A 183 1.12 15.23 -10.28
CA VAL A 183 0.96 13.94 -9.62
C VAL A 183 0.26 12.96 -10.55
N ILE A 184 0.55 11.68 -10.39
CA ILE A 184 -0.29 10.63 -10.95
C ILE A 184 -1.44 10.44 -9.99
N ASN A 185 -2.65 10.74 -10.44
CA ASN A 185 -3.84 10.57 -9.62
C ASN A 185 -4.98 9.96 -10.45
N GLY A 186 -6.19 10.09 -9.97
CA GLY A 186 -7.35 9.40 -10.49
C GLY A 186 -7.61 8.16 -9.65
N LEU A 187 -8.49 8.31 -8.65
CA LEU A 187 -8.74 7.27 -7.63
C LEU A 187 -9.11 5.93 -8.28
N ASN A 188 -9.93 5.96 -9.31
CA ASN A 188 -10.33 4.78 -10.08
C ASN A 188 -9.28 4.30 -11.09
N GLY A 189 -8.27 5.13 -11.39
CA GLY A 189 -7.45 4.96 -12.57
C GLY A 189 -8.23 5.20 -13.87
N ASN A 190 -7.57 4.96 -14.99
CA ASN A 190 -8.17 5.10 -16.31
C ASN A 190 -7.58 4.02 -17.22
N PRO A 191 -8.38 3.09 -17.79
CA PRO A 191 -7.86 2.04 -18.65
C PRO A 191 -7.20 2.57 -19.94
N GLU A 192 -7.50 3.80 -20.36
CA GLU A 192 -6.89 4.44 -21.54
C GLU A 192 -5.63 5.27 -21.19
N ALA A 193 -5.28 5.38 -19.92
CA ALA A 193 -4.12 6.15 -19.48
C ALA A 193 -2.79 5.47 -19.79
N LEU A 194 -1.72 6.28 -19.84
CA LEU A 194 -0.39 5.82 -20.23
C LEU A 194 0.50 5.40 -19.05
N TYR A 195 0.22 5.90 -17.84
CA TYR A 195 1.10 5.68 -16.70
C TYR A 195 0.69 4.43 -15.92
N TRP A 196 1.59 3.46 -15.83
CA TRP A 196 1.45 2.32 -14.93
C TRP A 196 1.70 2.78 -13.49
N CYS A 197 0.64 2.89 -12.70
CA CYS A 197 0.68 3.40 -11.34
C CYS A 197 -0.38 2.69 -10.47
N PRO A 198 -0.09 1.49 -9.98
CA PRO A 198 -1.01 0.71 -9.14
C PRO A 198 -1.46 1.49 -7.92
N GLY A 199 -2.64 1.16 -7.40
CA GLY A 199 -3.16 1.73 -6.16
C GLY A 199 -2.63 1.01 -4.92
N GLU A 200 -2.38 1.76 -3.85
CA GLU A 200 -2.19 1.23 -2.50
C GLU A 200 -3.32 1.74 -1.60
N SER A 201 -3.94 0.81 -0.87
CA SER A 201 -4.98 1.06 0.11
C SER A 201 -4.40 0.93 1.50
N ASP A 202 -4.29 2.03 2.20
CA ASP A 202 -3.82 2.08 3.57
C ASP A 202 -4.96 2.19 4.57
N PHE A 203 -4.78 1.64 5.74
CA PHE A 203 -5.68 1.79 6.88
C PHE A 203 -5.05 1.31 8.18
N THR A 204 -5.60 1.75 9.28
CA THR A 204 -5.15 1.42 10.62
C THR A 204 -5.86 0.16 11.16
N LEU A 205 -5.25 -0.51 12.13
CA LEU A 205 -5.87 -1.64 12.84
C LEU A 205 -7.04 -1.21 13.72
N ARG A 206 -7.11 0.09 14.06
CA ARG A 206 -8.13 0.72 14.91
C ARG A 206 -9.04 1.65 14.11
N TRP A 207 -10.18 1.98 14.68
CA TRP A 207 -11.10 2.93 14.10
C TRP A 207 -10.49 4.34 14.07
N ASN A 208 -10.89 5.13 13.08
CA ASN A 208 -10.45 6.52 12.91
C ASN A 208 -10.76 7.46 14.10
N ARG A 209 -11.64 7.05 15.03
CA ARG A 209 -11.93 7.78 16.29
C ARG A 209 -10.91 7.53 17.39
N SER A 210 -9.98 6.60 17.20
CA SER A 210 -8.90 6.37 18.15
C SER A 210 -7.83 7.46 18.05
N PHE A 211 -6.86 7.45 18.97
CA PHE A 211 -5.84 8.49 19.02
C PHE A 211 -5.13 8.63 17.66
N GLN A 212 -5.10 9.84 17.13
CA GLN A 212 -4.51 10.18 15.82
C GLN A 212 -5.00 9.22 14.69
N GLY A 213 -6.31 9.01 14.62
CA GLY A 213 -6.90 8.17 13.57
C GLY A 213 -6.55 6.68 13.64
N GLY A 214 -5.87 6.23 14.70
CA GLY A 214 -5.36 4.86 14.86
C GLY A 214 -3.95 4.65 14.34
N TRP A 215 -3.29 5.68 13.79
CA TRP A 215 -1.91 5.62 13.36
C TRP A 215 -0.89 5.63 14.50
N PHE A 216 -1.31 6.08 15.69
CA PHE A 216 -0.49 6.07 16.90
C PHE A 216 -1.18 5.29 18.03
N TRP A 217 -0.38 4.74 18.91
CA TRP A 217 -0.89 4.03 20.08
C TRP A 217 -1.52 5.01 21.09
N GLY A 218 -2.71 4.67 21.56
CA GLY A 218 -3.40 5.33 22.68
C GLY A 218 -3.66 4.35 23.79
N GLU A 219 -3.46 4.77 25.05
CA GLU A 219 -3.73 3.96 26.23
C GLU A 219 -5.23 3.64 26.35
N GLY A 220 -5.56 2.38 26.69
CA GLY A 220 -6.96 1.93 26.88
C GLY A 220 -7.78 1.79 25.61
N GLN A 221 -7.17 1.83 24.42
CA GLN A 221 -7.87 1.81 23.13
C GLN A 221 -7.92 0.42 22.43
N ASP A 222 -7.70 -0.66 23.17
CA ASP A 222 -7.74 -2.02 22.59
C ASP A 222 -9.15 -2.40 22.09
N SER A 223 -10.21 -1.88 22.72
CA SER A 223 -11.60 -2.08 22.28
C SER A 223 -11.94 -1.37 20.95
N MET A 224 -11.09 -0.46 20.49
CA MET A 224 -11.27 0.26 19.22
C MET A 224 -10.67 -0.46 18.02
N MET A 225 -10.08 -1.63 18.19
CA MET A 225 -9.60 -2.46 17.08
C MET A 225 -10.77 -3.00 16.24
N PHE A 226 -10.58 -3.04 14.94
CA PHE A 226 -11.52 -3.72 14.05
C PHE A 226 -11.63 -5.21 14.37
N THR A 227 -12.84 -5.76 14.22
CA THR A 227 -13.06 -7.22 14.26
C THR A 227 -12.40 -7.89 13.08
N VAL A 228 -12.13 -9.20 13.16
CA VAL A 228 -11.57 -9.98 12.04
C VAL A 228 -12.46 -9.89 10.80
N ASP A 229 -13.79 -9.95 10.95
CA ASP A 229 -14.73 -9.86 9.83
C ASP A 229 -14.64 -8.49 9.13
N LYS A 230 -14.47 -7.42 9.90
CA LYS A 230 -14.28 -6.07 9.32
C LYS A 230 -12.94 -5.96 8.58
N LEU A 231 -11.87 -6.55 9.12
CA LEU A 231 -10.57 -6.62 8.46
C LEU A 231 -10.63 -7.48 7.19
N MET A 232 -11.38 -8.59 7.19
CA MET A 232 -11.62 -9.38 5.99
C MET A 232 -12.38 -8.60 4.92
N THR A 233 -13.39 -7.80 5.31
CA THR A 233 -14.05 -6.88 4.38
C THR A 233 -13.05 -5.89 3.76
N LYS A 234 -12.16 -5.29 4.57
CA LYS A 234 -11.11 -4.38 4.08
C LYS A 234 -10.12 -5.09 3.12
N TYR A 235 -9.76 -6.33 3.40
CA TYR A 235 -8.95 -7.14 2.48
C TYR A 235 -9.66 -7.35 1.13
N GLU A 236 -10.94 -7.69 1.15
CA GLU A 236 -11.75 -7.91 -0.04
C GLU A 236 -12.02 -6.60 -0.82
N THR A 237 -12.10 -5.46 -0.14
CA THR A 237 -12.29 -4.14 -0.76
C THR A 237 -11.00 -3.42 -1.14
N SER A 238 -9.84 -3.94 -0.78
CA SER A 238 -8.53 -3.46 -1.20
C SER A 238 -7.86 -4.45 -2.17
N VAL A 239 -7.28 -5.53 -1.66
CA VAL A 239 -6.62 -6.57 -2.47
C VAL A 239 -7.60 -7.19 -3.48
N GLY A 240 -8.85 -7.41 -3.08
CA GLY A 240 -9.91 -7.90 -3.97
C GLY A 240 -10.44 -6.88 -4.96
N ARG A 241 -9.90 -5.67 -4.98
CA ARG A 241 -10.17 -4.60 -5.96
C ARG A 241 -8.90 -4.08 -6.61
N ASN A 242 -7.97 -5.00 -6.86
CA ASN A 242 -6.77 -4.72 -7.66
C ASN A 242 -5.80 -3.70 -7.04
N THR A 243 -5.76 -3.58 -5.71
CA THR A 243 -4.80 -2.73 -5.03
C THR A 243 -3.89 -3.50 -4.09
N ASN A 244 -2.80 -2.88 -3.70
CA ASN A 244 -2.00 -3.31 -2.58
C ASN A 244 -2.69 -2.94 -1.26
N MET A 245 -2.40 -3.65 -0.17
CA MET A 245 -2.95 -3.37 1.15
C MET A 245 -1.81 -3.02 2.11
N LEU A 246 -1.86 -1.83 2.68
CA LEU A 246 -0.94 -1.38 3.73
C LEU A 246 -1.68 -1.25 5.07
N LEU A 247 -1.33 -2.08 6.06
CA LEU A 247 -1.93 -2.05 7.39
C LEU A 247 -1.03 -1.29 8.37
N GLY A 248 -1.53 -0.20 8.95
CA GLY A 248 -0.89 0.55 10.02
C GLY A 248 -0.78 -0.28 11.31
N ILE A 249 0.45 -0.51 11.78
CA ILE A 249 0.76 -1.21 13.03
C ILE A 249 1.41 -0.23 14.00
N VAL A 250 0.78 -0.03 15.15
CA VAL A 250 1.29 0.88 16.18
C VAL A 250 2.27 0.18 17.12
N ILE A 251 3.11 0.98 17.78
CA ILE A 251 3.98 0.57 18.90
C ILE A 251 3.61 1.35 20.15
N ASP A 252 3.66 0.71 21.31
CA ASP A 252 3.38 1.35 22.61
C ASP A 252 4.61 2.09 23.17
N LYS A 253 4.47 2.68 24.36
CA LYS A 253 5.54 3.43 25.04
C LYS A 253 6.80 2.59 25.35
N ARG A 254 6.72 1.27 25.28
CA ARG A 254 7.85 0.35 25.46
C ARG A 254 8.60 0.08 24.16
N GLY A 255 8.13 0.60 23.02
CA GLY A 255 8.64 0.30 21.68
C GLY A 255 8.21 -1.07 21.15
N LEU A 256 7.15 -1.66 21.71
CA LEU A 256 6.62 -2.97 21.33
C LEU A 256 5.24 -2.85 20.69
N VAL A 257 4.93 -3.76 19.78
CA VAL A 257 3.54 -3.93 19.31
C VAL A 257 2.72 -4.49 20.48
N PRO A 258 1.59 -3.85 20.86
CA PRO A 258 0.75 -4.36 21.94
C PRO A 258 0.31 -5.81 21.73
N GLU A 259 0.15 -6.58 22.81
CA GLU A 259 -0.24 -7.99 22.70
C GLU A 259 -1.61 -8.19 22.03
N ALA A 260 -2.56 -7.29 22.32
CA ALA A 260 -3.88 -7.32 21.68
C ALA A 260 -3.78 -7.12 20.18
N ASP A 261 -2.91 -6.21 19.71
CA ASP A 261 -2.65 -5.98 18.28
C ASP A 261 -2.01 -7.20 17.63
N MET A 262 -0.98 -7.77 18.26
CA MET A 262 -0.33 -8.99 17.75
C MET A 262 -1.32 -10.13 17.56
N LYS A 263 -2.20 -10.35 18.55
CA LYS A 263 -3.25 -11.35 18.48
C LYS A 263 -4.21 -11.08 17.31
N ARG A 264 -4.70 -9.84 17.17
CA ARG A 264 -5.62 -9.47 16.07
C ARG A 264 -4.97 -9.60 14.69
N ILE A 265 -3.72 -9.22 14.55
CA ILE A 265 -2.94 -9.38 13.30
C ILE A 265 -2.81 -10.85 12.92
N GLU A 266 -2.52 -11.73 13.89
CA GLU A 266 -2.42 -13.17 13.67
C GLU A 266 -3.77 -13.81 13.32
N GLU A 267 -4.84 -13.43 14.02
CA GLU A 267 -6.22 -13.85 13.71
C GLU A 267 -6.61 -13.46 12.28
N PHE A 268 -6.28 -12.23 11.86
CA PHE A 268 -6.56 -11.73 10.52
C PHE A 268 -5.75 -12.48 9.46
N GLY A 269 -4.44 -12.65 9.64
CA GLY A 269 -3.60 -13.43 8.72
C GLY A 269 -4.10 -14.87 8.55
N ASN A 270 -4.50 -15.51 9.66
CA ASN A 270 -5.09 -16.85 9.65
C ASN A 270 -6.45 -16.87 8.91
N ALA A 271 -7.26 -15.82 9.04
CA ALA A 271 -8.54 -15.72 8.32
C ALA A 271 -8.32 -15.59 6.82
N ILE A 272 -7.38 -14.75 6.37
CA ILE A 272 -6.99 -14.63 4.94
C ILE A 272 -6.54 -16.01 4.42
N LYS A 273 -5.63 -16.66 5.15
CA LYS A 273 -5.13 -17.97 4.76
C LYS A 273 -6.25 -19.02 4.63
N ARG A 274 -7.13 -19.13 5.61
CA ARG A 274 -8.26 -20.07 5.55
C ARG A 274 -9.20 -19.79 4.38
N SER A 275 -9.43 -18.52 4.07
CA SER A 275 -10.42 -18.13 3.05
C SER A 275 -9.91 -18.19 1.62
N TYR A 276 -8.57 -18.02 1.41
CA TYR A 276 -8.04 -17.73 0.07
C TYR A 276 -6.81 -18.56 -0.33
N SER A 277 -6.24 -19.43 0.53
CA SER A 277 -5.03 -20.18 0.15
C SER A 277 -5.28 -21.53 -0.50
N SER A 278 -6.51 -22.01 -0.46
CA SER A 278 -6.86 -23.35 -0.97
C SER A 278 -8.15 -23.30 -1.76
N PRO A 279 -8.09 -22.90 -3.05
CA PRO A 279 -9.26 -22.93 -3.91
C PRO A 279 -9.78 -24.36 -4.08
N VAL A 280 -11.08 -24.51 -4.20
CA VAL A 280 -11.73 -25.84 -4.43
C VAL A 280 -11.58 -26.31 -5.87
N ALA A 281 -11.32 -25.38 -6.79
CA ALA A 281 -10.96 -25.61 -8.18
C ALA A 281 -10.28 -24.37 -8.72
N ASP A 282 -9.39 -24.49 -9.70
CA ASP A 282 -8.81 -23.39 -10.44
C ASP A 282 -8.65 -23.76 -11.92
N ILE A 283 -8.54 -22.74 -12.77
CA ILE A 283 -8.26 -22.86 -14.20
C ILE A 283 -7.49 -21.63 -14.66
N SER A 284 -6.58 -21.82 -15.59
CA SER A 284 -5.87 -20.74 -16.26
C SER A 284 -5.82 -20.99 -17.77
N GLY A 285 -5.66 -19.93 -18.55
CA GLY A 285 -5.60 -20.00 -20.00
C GLY A 285 -5.66 -18.63 -20.65
N SER A 286 -5.97 -18.59 -21.94
CA SER A 286 -6.22 -17.37 -22.71
C SER A 286 -7.58 -17.46 -23.41
N GLY A 287 -8.17 -16.31 -23.75
CA GLY A 287 -9.44 -16.20 -24.48
C GLY A 287 -10.58 -15.65 -23.62
N ASN A 288 -11.79 -15.72 -24.18
CA ASN A 288 -12.95 -15.01 -23.64
C ASN A 288 -13.91 -15.87 -22.80
N THR A 289 -13.66 -17.17 -22.69
CA THR A 289 -14.53 -18.07 -21.92
C THR A 289 -13.74 -19.12 -21.19
N TYR A 290 -14.01 -19.25 -19.89
CA TYR A 290 -13.41 -20.25 -19.02
C TYR A 290 -14.52 -21.00 -18.29
N GLU A 291 -14.50 -22.33 -18.35
CA GLU A 291 -15.47 -23.17 -17.67
C GLU A 291 -14.79 -24.15 -16.74
N ILE A 292 -15.19 -24.16 -15.47
CA ILE A 292 -14.74 -25.10 -14.45
C ILE A 292 -15.88 -26.07 -14.16
N ARG A 293 -15.64 -27.36 -14.30
CA ARG A 293 -16.53 -28.42 -13.83
C ARG A 293 -16.03 -28.90 -12.48
N LEU A 294 -16.88 -28.85 -11.46
CA LEU A 294 -16.60 -29.39 -10.15
C LEU A 294 -16.79 -30.91 -10.14
N GLU A 295 -15.94 -31.66 -9.45
CA GLU A 295 -16.06 -33.13 -9.35
C GLU A 295 -17.41 -33.58 -8.78
N LYS A 296 -17.96 -32.77 -7.86
CA LYS A 296 -19.31 -32.89 -7.30
C LYS A 296 -19.86 -31.50 -7.03
N PRO A 297 -21.18 -31.33 -6.94
CA PRO A 297 -21.78 -30.04 -6.59
C PRO A 297 -21.29 -29.57 -5.22
N LEU A 298 -20.73 -28.34 -5.16
CA LEU A 298 -20.20 -27.70 -3.96
C LEU A 298 -20.91 -26.37 -3.70
N VAL A 299 -20.99 -25.98 -2.43
CA VAL A 299 -21.49 -24.67 -2.04
C VAL A 299 -20.37 -23.65 -2.24
N ILE A 300 -20.58 -22.72 -3.16
CA ILE A 300 -19.64 -21.66 -3.54
C ILE A 300 -20.26 -20.31 -3.21
N ASP A 301 -19.49 -19.40 -2.62
CA ASP A 301 -19.91 -18.04 -2.24
C ASP A 301 -18.96 -16.96 -2.76
N ARG A 302 -17.91 -17.35 -3.49
CA ARG A 302 -16.90 -16.42 -4.01
C ARG A 302 -16.11 -17.01 -5.18
N ILE A 303 -15.54 -16.10 -5.97
CA ILE A 303 -14.56 -16.42 -7.00
C ILE A 303 -13.42 -15.42 -6.94
N ILE A 304 -12.21 -15.86 -7.24
CA ILE A 304 -11.02 -15.01 -7.42
C ILE A 304 -10.70 -15.02 -8.91
N LEU A 305 -10.60 -13.84 -9.49
CA LEU A 305 -10.19 -13.63 -10.87
C LEU A 305 -8.85 -12.90 -10.88
N GLN A 306 -7.97 -13.25 -11.81
CA GLN A 306 -6.65 -12.62 -11.97
C GLN A 306 -6.28 -12.59 -13.45
N GLU A 307 -5.66 -11.48 -13.88
CA GLU A 307 -5.02 -11.38 -15.19
C GLU A 307 -3.50 -11.52 -15.04
N ASP A 308 -2.84 -12.01 -16.09
CA ASP A 308 -1.38 -11.86 -16.22
C ASP A 308 -1.06 -10.40 -16.56
N ILE A 309 -0.94 -9.57 -15.54
CA ILE A 309 -0.67 -8.14 -15.67
C ILE A 309 0.72 -7.80 -16.24
N SER A 310 1.61 -8.78 -16.43
CA SER A 310 2.87 -8.55 -17.14
C SER A 310 2.65 -8.09 -18.59
N LYS A 311 1.46 -8.34 -19.12
CA LYS A 311 1.00 -7.91 -20.45
C LYS A 311 0.02 -6.73 -20.40
N GLY A 312 -0.14 -6.09 -19.25
CA GLY A 312 -1.14 -5.05 -18.98
C GLY A 312 -2.51 -5.60 -18.58
N GLU A 313 -3.35 -4.75 -18.01
CA GLU A 313 -4.77 -5.04 -17.77
C GLU A 313 -5.54 -4.96 -19.09
N ARG A 314 -6.37 -5.95 -19.37
CA ARG A 314 -7.06 -6.08 -20.66
C ARG A 314 -8.56 -6.19 -20.55
N VAL A 315 -9.07 -6.82 -19.49
CA VAL A 315 -10.49 -7.06 -19.31
C VAL A 315 -11.21 -5.78 -18.95
N LEU A 316 -12.19 -5.40 -19.79
CA LEU A 316 -13.03 -4.20 -19.60
C LEU A 316 -14.42 -4.54 -19.04
N SER A 317 -14.91 -5.76 -19.28
CA SER A 317 -16.12 -6.25 -18.64
C SER A 317 -16.18 -7.78 -18.65
N TYR A 318 -16.79 -8.34 -17.62
CA TYR A 318 -16.96 -9.78 -17.47
C TYR A 318 -18.26 -10.14 -16.76
N LYS A 319 -18.64 -11.41 -16.88
CA LYS A 319 -19.75 -12.02 -16.18
C LYS A 319 -19.34 -13.41 -15.67
N VAL A 320 -19.79 -13.76 -14.47
CA VAL A 320 -19.62 -15.09 -13.89
C VAL A 320 -20.98 -15.74 -13.75
N ARG A 321 -21.10 -16.98 -14.25
CA ARG A 321 -22.31 -17.80 -14.13
C ARG A 321 -22.02 -19.09 -13.40
N GLY A 322 -23.04 -19.62 -12.74
CA GLY A 322 -23.02 -20.95 -12.13
C GLY A 322 -24.09 -21.85 -12.72
N GLU A 323 -23.82 -23.14 -12.83
CA GLU A 323 -24.84 -24.13 -13.19
C GLU A 323 -25.51 -24.64 -11.91
N LEU A 324 -26.82 -24.32 -11.79
CA LEU A 324 -27.71 -24.76 -10.73
C LEU A 324 -28.81 -25.61 -11.34
N ASP A 325 -28.90 -26.89 -10.95
CA ASP A 325 -29.92 -27.84 -11.44
C ASP A 325 -30.03 -27.87 -12.98
N GLY A 326 -28.86 -27.89 -13.66
CA GLY A 326 -28.76 -27.96 -15.11
C GLY A 326 -29.06 -26.63 -15.85
N LYS A 327 -29.26 -25.52 -15.12
CA LYS A 327 -29.49 -24.18 -15.70
C LYS A 327 -28.38 -23.20 -15.31
N TRP A 328 -27.94 -22.38 -16.25
CA TRP A 328 -27.01 -21.30 -16.01
C TRP A 328 -27.72 -20.10 -15.36
N VAL A 329 -27.21 -19.70 -14.20
CA VAL A 329 -27.66 -18.50 -13.47
C VAL A 329 -26.51 -17.52 -13.36
N ASP A 330 -26.82 -16.22 -13.41
CA ASP A 330 -25.82 -15.16 -13.21
C ASP A 330 -25.48 -15.08 -11.71
N LEU A 331 -24.18 -15.07 -11.39
CA LEU A 331 -23.66 -14.97 -10.02
C LEU A 331 -23.17 -13.54 -9.71
N CYS A 332 -22.32 -13.02 -10.60
CA CYS A 332 -21.80 -11.66 -10.51
C CYS A 332 -21.31 -11.16 -11.88
N SER A 333 -21.07 -9.88 -11.99
CA SER A 333 -20.45 -9.24 -13.14
C SER A 333 -19.61 -8.03 -12.70
N GLY A 334 -18.66 -7.62 -13.53
CA GLY A 334 -17.80 -6.51 -13.22
C GLY A 334 -17.13 -5.89 -14.44
N THR A 335 -16.31 -4.86 -14.20
CA THR A 335 -15.67 -4.07 -15.25
C THR A 335 -14.18 -4.38 -15.39
N ASN A 336 -13.41 -4.55 -14.31
CA ASN A 336 -11.99 -4.89 -14.40
C ASN A 336 -11.62 -6.04 -13.48
N ILE A 337 -10.62 -6.79 -13.85
CA ILE A 337 -10.05 -7.89 -13.07
C ILE A 337 -8.69 -7.47 -12.50
N GLY A 338 -7.73 -7.17 -13.36
CA GLY A 338 -6.37 -6.78 -12.98
C GLY A 338 -5.61 -7.87 -12.23
N HIS A 339 -4.69 -7.46 -11.37
CA HIS A 339 -3.89 -8.39 -10.57
C HIS A 339 -4.73 -9.33 -9.71
N LYS A 340 -5.80 -8.80 -9.10
CA LYS A 340 -6.73 -9.63 -8.30
C LYS A 340 -8.10 -8.97 -8.16
N ARG A 341 -9.13 -9.73 -8.50
CA ARG A 341 -10.52 -9.41 -8.21
C ARG A 341 -11.14 -10.52 -7.35
N ILE A 342 -11.74 -10.15 -6.23
CA ILE A 342 -12.54 -11.05 -5.38
C ILE A 342 -14.00 -10.66 -5.53
N GLU A 343 -14.80 -11.57 -6.09
CA GLU A 343 -16.25 -11.43 -6.16
C GLU A 343 -16.93 -12.30 -5.11
N ARG A 344 -17.85 -11.70 -4.37
CA ARG A 344 -18.72 -12.39 -3.41
C ARG A 344 -20.14 -12.41 -3.92
N PHE A 345 -20.81 -13.51 -3.76
CA PHE A 345 -22.24 -13.70 -4.11
C PHE A 345 -22.93 -14.59 -3.08
N ASN A 346 -24.27 -14.66 -3.16
CA ASN A 346 -25.02 -15.56 -2.29
C ASN A 346 -24.57 -17.01 -2.50
N ALA A 347 -24.30 -17.72 -1.41
CA ALA A 347 -23.85 -19.10 -1.45
C ALA A 347 -24.83 -19.99 -2.23
N GLN A 348 -24.33 -20.68 -3.25
CA GLN A 348 -25.11 -21.54 -4.14
C GLN A 348 -24.44 -22.90 -4.29
N LYS A 349 -25.23 -23.98 -4.41
CA LYS A 349 -24.71 -25.32 -4.68
C LYS A 349 -24.56 -25.52 -6.19
N LEU A 350 -23.34 -25.36 -6.68
CA LEU A 350 -23.02 -25.32 -8.10
C LEU A 350 -22.30 -26.61 -8.55
N SER A 351 -22.56 -27.05 -9.79
CA SER A 351 -21.85 -28.12 -10.46
C SER A 351 -20.80 -27.61 -11.44
N LYS A 352 -20.99 -26.40 -11.98
CA LYS A 352 -20.05 -25.72 -12.87
C LYS A 352 -20.05 -24.23 -12.62
N LEU A 353 -18.93 -23.60 -12.97
CA LEU A 353 -18.79 -22.16 -13.07
C LEU A 353 -18.30 -21.78 -14.46
N LYS A 354 -18.71 -20.62 -14.95
CA LYS A 354 -18.25 -20.05 -16.21
C LYS A 354 -17.92 -18.57 -16.02
N LEU A 355 -16.72 -18.19 -16.43
CA LEU A 355 -16.33 -16.80 -16.63
C LEU A 355 -16.46 -16.49 -18.12
N GLU A 356 -17.18 -15.42 -18.44
CA GLU A 356 -17.31 -14.86 -19.78
C GLU A 356 -16.73 -13.44 -19.78
N ILE A 357 -15.68 -13.22 -20.57
CA ILE A 357 -15.15 -11.88 -20.82
C ILE A 357 -15.99 -11.27 -21.93
N LEU A 358 -16.69 -10.20 -21.60
CA LEU A 358 -17.67 -9.57 -22.51
C LEU A 358 -17.00 -8.49 -23.37
N ASP A 359 -15.96 -7.83 -22.83
CA ASP A 359 -15.20 -6.80 -23.52
C ASP A 359 -13.74 -6.78 -23.00
N SER A 360 -12.80 -6.55 -23.90
CA SER A 360 -11.37 -6.50 -23.59
C SER A 360 -10.58 -5.70 -24.63
N LYS A 361 -9.48 -5.06 -24.20
CA LYS A 361 -8.57 -4.31 -25.11
C LYS A 361 -7.73 -5.20 -26.02
N ALA A 362 -7.47 -6.41 -25.57
CA ALA A 362 -6.71 -7.44 -26.29
C ALA A 362 -7.11 -8.81 -25.72
N GLU A 363 -6.56 -9.89 -26.30
CA GLU A 363 -6.83 -11.25 -25.81
C GLU A 363 -6.49 -11.37 -24.31
N PRO A 364 -7.45 -11.74 -23.44
CA PRO A 364 -7.24 -11.94 -22.02
C PRO A 364 -6.33 -13.13 -21.70
N TYR A 365 -5.55 -13.03 -20.64
CA TYR A 365 -4.69 -14.08 -20.11
C TYR A 365 -4.88 -14.27 -18.62
#